data_22a0f9507b534a2f1544c1467e0f406e
#
_entry.id   22a0f9507b534a2f1544c1467e0f406e
#
_cell.length_a   1.000
_cell.length_b   1.000
_cell.length_c   1.000
_cell.angle_alpha   90.00
_cell.angle_beta   90.00
_cell.angle_gamma   90.00
#
_symmetry.space_group_name_H-M   'P 1'
#
loop_
_entity.id
_entity.type
_entity.pdbx_description
1 polymer ?
#
loop_
_entity_poly.entity_id
_entity_poly.type
_entity_poly.pdbx_seq_one_letter_code
_entity_poly.pdbx_strand_id
1 'polypeptide(L)'
;MVSILIIDDNETMREGAAAIVRKLGHVAVLASSGIDGLARFRQHHPDMVLSDLKMEGTDGIGVLDEVRAQDADAVVMLMTGFGSVKTAVDAMKKGAFDFIEKPFSPDVLRAEIAAGLQLRDERRRVERVEALATVREGDAAERYSQTRQPGEPRRKVKFILGKAKAMEPVFRAIDKVAATTTTVYIHGESGTGKELVARAIHDLSARKDGPFVGVNCAAIPATLLESELFGHERGAFTGAVKRKLGRFELAHGGTLFLDEIGDVPLDMQAKLLRAIQEKTIERVGGEGPVSVDVRIVSATHRDITQMVRSGAFREDLLYRLHIIPIELPPLRDRLEDIQLLAEHFVEKLAPRTNPQVRGMDAGCLAALKVYRWPGNVRELENVVEQALVFCESDILSADDLPALLGALKPSSAAAIEQVPPDDDARTLDEILEGLEKALILRAYHKANAVKTETARRLGIKTSALYYKLAKYKIE
;
A
#
# COMPACT_ATOMS: atom_id res chain seq x y z
N MET A 1 4.44 25.07 -11.37
CA MET A 1 4.34 25.74 -12.69
C MET A 1 5.05 24.81 -13.65
N VAL A 2 4.35 24.24 -14.62
CA VAL A 2 4.88 23.24 -15.56
C VAL A 2 4.93 23.81 -16.96
N SER A 3 5.72 23.21 -17.85
CA SER A 3 5.94 23.62 -19.23
C SER A 3 5.25 22.65 -20.19
N ILE A 4 4.43 23.15 -21.11
CA ILE A 4 3.67 22.38 -22.09
C ILE A 4 4.05 22.84 -23.50
N LEU A 5 4.53 21.92 -24.31
CA LEU A 5 4.85 22.16 -25.71
C LEU A 5 3.61 21.90 -26.58
N ILE A 6 3.25 22.88 -27.40
CA ILE A 6 2.12 22.81 -28.33
C ILE A 6 2.65 22.88 -29.76
N ILE A 7 2.40 21.83 -30.53
CA ILE A 7 2.86 21.69 -31.91
C ILE A 7 1.63 21.59 -32.82
N ASP A 8 1.41 22.59 -33.63
CA ASP A 8 0.28 22.66 -34.56
C ASP A 8 0.66 23.62 -35.71
N ASP A 9 0.44 23.25 -36.97
CA ASP A 9 0.72 24.11 -38.09
C ASP A 9 -0.31 25.24 -38.25
N ASN A 10 -1.53 25.02 -37.73
CA ASN A 10 -2.58 26.04 -37.67
C ASN A 10 -2.34 27.03 -36.52
N GLU A 11 -2.04 28.29 -36.85
CA GLU A 11 -1.76 29.36 -35.87
C GLU A 11 -2.91 29.59 -34.89
N THR A 12 -4.15 29.60 -35.38
CA THR A 12 -5.34 29.89 -34.58
C THR A 12 -5.54 28.77 -33.51
N MET A 13 -5.34 27.52 -33.88
CA MET A 13 -5.43 26.38 -32.98
C MET A 13 -4.29 26.40 -31.97
N ARG A 14 -3.07 26.66 -32.43
CA ARG A 14 -1.87 26.73 -31.58
C ARG A 14 -1.98 27.83 -30.52
N GLU A 15 -2.39 29.04 -30.90
CA GLU A 15 -2.58 30.15 -29.95
C GLU A 15 -3.81 29.94 -29.04
N GLY A 16 -4.89 29.33 -29.56
CA GLY A 16 -6.07 28.97 -28.76
C GLY A 16 -5.72 28.00 -27.65
N ALA A 17 -5.00 26.93 -27.95
CA ALA A 17 -4.51 25.98 -26.96
C ALA A 17 -3.54 26.63 -25.96
N ALA A 18 -2.63 27.49 -26.44
CA ALA A 18 -1.71 28.23 -25.59
C ALA A 18 -2.40 29.16 -24.60
N ALA A 19 -3.47 29.84 -25.03
CA ALA A 19 -4.27 30.67 -24.14
C ALA A 19 -4.90 29.87 -22.99
N ILE A 20 -5.38 28.67 -23.27
CA ILE A 20 -5.93 27.77 -22.24
C ILE A 20 -4.81 27.32 -21.28
N VAL A 21 -3.65 26.90 -21.78
CA VAL A 21 -2.49 26.49 -20.97
C VAL A 21 -2.03 27.64 -20.04
N ARG A 22 -1.90 28.85 -20.58
CA ARG A 22 -1.51 30.03 -19.79
C ARG A 22 -2.56 30.41 -18.73
N LYS A 23 -3.86 30.25 -19.04
CA LYS A 23 -4.96 30.49 -18.09
C LYS A 23 -4.96 29.48 -16.93
N LEU A 24 -4.41 28.28 -17.14
CA LEU A 24 -4.19 27.27 -16.09
C LEU A 24 -2.93 27.55 -15.23
N GLY A 25 -2.19 28.63 -15.51
CA GLY A 25 -0.98 28.99 -14.78
C GLY A 25 0.27 28.23 -15.23
N HIS A 26 0.26 27.64 -16.43
CA HIS A 26 1.38 26.89 -16.99
C HIS A 26 2.10 27.68 -18.10
N VAL A 27 3.32 27.27 -18.44
CA VAL A 27 4.11 27.85 -19.53
C VAL A 27 3.77 27.13 -20.84
N ALA A 28 3.39 27.87 -21.87
CA ALA A 28 3.16 27.34 -23.20
C ALA A 28 4.38 27.61 -24.10
N VAL A 29 5.01 26.55 -24.58
CA VAL A 29 6.05 26.59 -25.62
C VAL A 29 5.37 26.23 -26.94
N LEU A 30 5.58 27.04 -27.98
CA LEU A 30 4.85 26.92 -29.27
C LEU A 30 5.78 26.47 -30.36
N ALA A 31 5.31 25.58 -31.23
CA ALA A 31 6.00 25.14 -32.44
C ALA A 31 5.02 25.03 -33.61
N SER A 32 5.44 25.45 -34.79
CA SER A 32 4.60 25.47 -35.98
C SER A 32 4.76 24.23 -36.88
N SER A 33 5.66 23.31 -36.54
CA SER A 33 5.89 22.05 -37.25
C SER A 33 6.47 20.98 -36.34
N GLY A 34 6.42 19.72 -36.76
CA GLY A 34 7.02 18.60 -35.99
C GLY A 34 8.53 18.79 -35.79
N ILE A 35 9.25 19.28 -36.80
CA ILE A 35 10.71 19.50 -36.69
C ILE A 35 11.02 20.62 -35.68
N ASP A 36 10.31 21.75 -35.74
CA ASP A 36 10.45 22.84 -34.73
C ASP A 36 10.05 22.35 -33.35
N GLY A 37 9.00 21.54 -33.25
CA GLY A 37 8.56 20.90 -31.98
C GLY A 37 9.64 20.04 -31.35
N LEU A 38 10.28 19.16 -32.12
CA LEU A 38 11.39 18.32 -31.62
C LEU A 38 12.62 19.13 -31.20
N ALA A 39 12.94 20.22 -31.92
CA ALA A 39 14.00 21.14 -31.52
C ALA A 39 13.71 21.81 -30.18
N ARG A 40 12.46 22.30 -30.00
CA ARG A 40 12.01 22.92 -28.74
C ARG A 40 11.88 21.91 -27.59
N PHE A 41 11.50 20.68 -27.88
CA PHE A 41 11.49 19.61 -26.88
C PHE A 41 12.87 19.40 -26.28
N ARG A 42 13.91 19.29 -27.12
CA ARG A 42 15.32 19.15 -26.68
C ARG A 42 15.83 20.37 -25.91
N GLN A 43 15.38 21.57 -26.27
CA GLN A 43 15.83 22.84 -25.66
C GLN A 43 15.16 23.12 -24.31
N HIS A 44 13.85 22.82 -24.19
CA HIS A 44 13.04 23.25 -23.05
C HIS A 44 12.62 22.12 -22.11
N HIS A 45 12.81 20.84 -22.50
CA HIS A 45 12.39 19.65 -21.75
C HIS A 45 10.98 19.80 -21.14
N PRO A 46 9.93 20.01 -21.97
CA PRO A 46 8.58 20.29 -21.48
C PRO A 46 8.00 19.10 -20.74
N ASP A 47 7.11 19.38 -19.80
CA ASP A 47 6.47 18.37 -18.97
C ASP A 47 5.39 17.56 -19.73
N MET A 48 4.81 18.15 -20.78
CA MET A 48 3.79 17.54 -21.63
C MET A 48 3.91 18.10 -23.05
N VAL A 49 3.56 17.26 -24.03
CA VAL A 49 3.51 17.65 -25.46
C VAL A 49 2.07 17.48 -25.95
N LEU A 50 1.53 18.52 -26.55
CA LEU A 50 0.29 18.52 -27.34
C LEU A 50 0.68 18.66 -28.81
N SER A 51 0.49 17.64 -29.63
CA SER A 51 0.89 17.67 -31.04
C SER A 51 -0.30 17.44 -31.96
N ASP A 52 -0.42 18.24 -33.00
CA ASP A 52 -1.33 17.88 -34.09
C ASP A 52 -0.89 16.56 -34.72
N LEU A 53 -1.85 15.74 -35.11
CA LEU A 53 -1.61 14.44 -35.75
C LEU A 53 -1.17 14.61 -37.18
N LYS A 54 -1.74 15.58 -37.90
CA LYS A 54 -1.48 15.80 -39.34
C LYS A 54 -0.76 17.14 -39.55
N MET A 55 0.53 17.08 -39.84
CA MET A 55 1.35 18.25 -40.16
C MET A 55 2.23 17.91 -41.38
N GLU A 56 2.63 18.94 -42.14
CA GLU A 56 3.60 18.76 -43.22
C GLU A 56 4.98 18.35 -42.70
N GLY A 57 5.60 17.37 -43.32
CA GLY A 57 6.90 16.83 -42.94
C GLY A 57 6.81 15.77 -41.85
N THR A 58 7.20 16.09 -40.64
CA THR A 58 7.09 15.18 -39.47
C THR A 58 5.70 15.30 -38.86
N ASP A 59 4.91 14.24 -38.99
CA ASP A 59 3.57 14.16 -38.39
C ASP A 59 3.59 13.92 -36.87
N GLY A 60 2.42 14.00 -36.24
CA GLY A 60 2.30 13.81 -34.77
C GLY A 60 2.76 12.45 -34.26
N ILE A 61 2.70 11.41 -35.09
CA ILE A 61 3.21 10.08 -34.77
C ILE A 61 4.73 10.07 -34.78
N GLY A 62 5.35 10.70 -35.78
CA GLY A 62 6.81 10.87 -35.85
C GLY A 62 7.33 11.70 -34.66
N VAL A 63 6.59 12.75 -34.23
CA VAL A 63 6.90 13.50 -33.01
C VAL A 63 6.81 12.60 -31.79
N LEU A 64 5.76 11.79 -31.64
CA LEU A 64 5.58 10.86 -30.52
C LEU A 64 6.75 9.87 -30.43
N ASP A 65 7.12 9.22 -31.54
CA ASP A 65 8.20 8.23 -31.61
C ASP A 65 9.54 8.86 -31.15
N GLU A 66 9.89 10.03 -31.68
CA GLU A 66 11.12 10.74 -31.35
C GLU A 66 11.17 11.30 -29.92
N VAL A 67 10.05 11.84 -29.43
CA VAL A 67 9.93 12.32 -28.03
C VAL A 67 10.12 11.16 -27.06
N ARG A 68 9.47 10.03 -27.28
CA ARG A 68 9.60 8.85 -26.43
C ARG A 68 10.96 8.16 -26.51
N ALA A 69 11.66 8.27 -27.63
CA ALA A 69 13.04 7.80 -27.73
C ALA A 69 14.01 8.64 -26.88
N GLN A 70 13.69 9.92 -26.63
CA GLN A 70 14.50 10.83 -25.83
C GLN A 70 14.09 10.84 -24.34
N ASP A 71 12.80 10.72 -24.06
CA ASP A 71 12.21 10.66 -22.70
C ASP A 71 11.07 9.62 -22.72
N ALA A 72 11.33 8.43 -22.19
CA ALA A 72 10.36 7.32 -22.15
C ALA A 72 9.13 7.67 -21.31
N ASP A 73 9.24 8.61 -20.37
CA ASP A 73 8.16 9.05 -19.48
C ASP A 73 7.44 10.31 -19.96
N ALA A 74 7.85 10.87 -21.09
CA ALA A 74 7.19 12.03 -21.66
C ALA A 74 5.70 11.75 -21.93
N VAL A 75 4.85 12.67 -21.48
CA VAL A 75 3.41 12.64 -21.73
C VAL A 75 3.12 13.34 -23.03
N VAL A 76 2.76 12.56 -24.06
CA VAL A 76 2.41 13.08 -25.40
C VAL A 76 0.95 12.84 -25.66
N MET A 77 0.19 13.91 -25.91
CA MET A 77 -1.20 13.87 -26.35
C MET A 77 -1.30 14.34 -27.80
N LEU A 78 -2.13 13.68 -28.57
CA LEU A 78 -2.35 14.02 -29.98
C LEU A 78 -3.67 14.75 -30.18
N MET A 79 -3.65 15.80 -31.01
CA MET A 79 -4.84 16.52 -31.47
C MET A 79 -5.22 16.00 -32.85
N THR A 80 -6.45 15.53 -33.04
CA THR A 80 -6.87 14.89 -34.30
C THR A 80 -8.06 15.61 -34.93
N GLY A 81 -8.11 15.69 -36.26
CA GLY A 81 -9.29 16.13 -36.99
C GLY A 81 -10.26 14.99 -37.28
N PHE A 82 -11.45 15.32 -37.78
CA PHE A 82 -12.52 14.37 -38.15
C PHE A 82 -12.03 13.20 -39.00
N GLY A 83 -12.38 11.96 -38.66
CA GLY A 83 -12.17 10.74 -39.48
C GLY A 83 -10.84 9.99 -39.26
N SER A 84 -10.00 10.38 -38.27
CA SER A 84 -8.69 9.75 -38.00
C SER A 84 -8.64 8.76 -36.85
N VAL A 85 -9.77 8.16 -36.50
CA VAL A 85 -9.89 7.20 -35.36
C VAL A 85 -8.89 6.04 -35.49
N LYS A 86 -8.66 5.52 -36.71
CA LYS A 86 -7.69 4.44 -36.92
C LYS A 86 -6.26 4.87 -36.61
N THR A 87 -5.88 6.08 -37.01
CA THR A 87 -4.55 6.65 -36.74
C THR A 87 -4.35 7.00 -35.28
N ALA A 88 -5.40 7.47 -34.60
CA ALA A 88 -5.41 7.70 -33.14
C ALA A 88 -5.19 6.39 -32.36
N VAL A 89 -5.81 5.29 -32.77
CA VAL A 89 -5.59 3.95 -32.18
C VAL A 89 -4.15 3.48 -32.38
N ASP A 90 -3.54 3.76 -33.53
CA ASP A 90 -2.13 3.38 -33.78
C ASP A 90 -1.18 4.22 -32.91
N ALA A 91 -1.48 5.49 -32.70
CA ALA A 91 -0.74 6.36 -31.80
C ALA A 91 -0.80 5.88 -30.32
N MET A 92 -1.98 5.43 -29.88
CA MET A 92 -2.12 4.85 -28.52
C MET A 92 -1.28 3.58 -28.34
N LYS A 93 -1.18 2.73 -29.39
CA LYS A 93 -0.30 1.54 -29.38
C LYS A 93 1.18 1.90 -29.28
N LYS A 94 1.57 3.05 -29.83
CA LYS A 94 2.94 3.60 -29.76
C LYS A 94 3.22 4.34 -28.46
N GLY A 95 2.23 4.44 -27.54
CA GLY A 95 2.38 4.98 -26.22
C GLY A 95 2.04 6.46 -26.06
N ALA A 96 1.23 7.03 -26.96
CA ALA A 96 0.57 8.31 -26.69
C ALA A 96 -0.24 8.21 -25.38
N PHE A 97 -0.28 9.30 -24.60
CA PHE A 97 -1.10 9.37 -23.40
C PHE A 97 -2.58 9.28 -23.74
N ASP A 98 -3.03 10.14 -24.64
CA ASP A 98 -4.40 10.16 -25.15
C ASP A 98 -4.46 10.97 -26.47
N PHE A 99 -5.66 11.08 -27.03
CA PHE A 99 -5.93 11.96 -28.16
C PHE A 99 -7.18 12.79 -27.93
N ILE A 100 -7.21 13.99 -28.49
CA ILE A 100 -8.36 14.91 -28.43
C ILE A 100 -8.82 15.25 -29.85
N GLU A 101 -10.13 15.16 -30.08
CA GLU A 101 -10.71 15.45 -31.41
C GLU A 101 -11.00 16.96 -31.57
N LYS A 102 -10.52 17.51 -32.69
CA LYS A 102 -10.78 18.91 -33.09
C LYS A 102 -12.14 19.02 -33.82
N PRO A 103 -13.00 20.05 -33.52
CA PRO A 103 -12.78 21.11 -32.53
C PRO A 103 -13.11 20.67 -31.09
N PHE A 104 -12.28 21.00 -30.13
CA PHE A 104 -12.49 20.70 -28.74
C PHE A 104 -12.87 21.94 -27.90
N SER A 105 -13.64 21.73 -26.83
CA SER A 105 -13.96 22.81 -25.90
C SER A 105 -12.80 23.10 -24.95
N PRO A 106 -12.68 24.32 -24.43
CA PRO A 106 -11.67 24.65 -23.41
C PRO A 106 -11.73 23.75 -22.17
N ASP A 107 -12.89 23.27 -21.78
CA ASP A 107 -13.05 22.44 -20.61
C ASP A 107 -12.54 21.01 -20.82
N VAL A 108 -12.73 20.45 -22.02
CA VAL A 108 -12.15 19.16 -22.40
C VAL A 108 -10.62 19.22 -22.41
N LEU A 109 -10.04 20.23 -23.05
CA LEU A 109 -8.57 20.39 -23.08
C LEU A 109 -7.99 20.58 -21.68
N ARG A 110 -8.70 21.30 -20.77
CA ARG A 110 -8.27 21.42 -19.37
C ARG A 110 -8.26 20.10 -18.63
N ALA A 111 -9.30 19.30 -18.79
CA ALA A 111 -9.40 17.98 -18.13
C ALA A 111 -8.28 17.06 -18.58
N GLU A 112 -8.00 17.02 -19.89
CA GLU A 112 -6.95 16.20 -20.46
C GLU A 112 -5.53 16.65 -20.06
N ILE A 113 -5.28 17.95 -20.01
CA ILE A 113 -4.01 18.49 -19.49
C ILE A 113 -3.81 18.10 -18.02
N ALA A 114 -4.85 18.24 -17.20
CA ALA A 114 -4.77 17.87 -15.78
C ALA A 114 -4.46 16.39 -15.60
N ALA A 115 -5.13 15.51 -16.35
CA ALA A 115 -4.91 14.07 -16.30
C ALA A 115 -3.49 13.69 -16.78
N GLY A 116 -3.00 14.30 -17.85
CA GLY A 116 -1.64 14.05 -18.36
C GLY A 116 -0.55 14.50 -17.38
N LEU A 117 -0.72 15.66 -16.73
CA LEU A 117 0.21 16.16 -15.73
C LEU A 117 0.20 15.29 -14.47
N GLN A 118 -0.98 14.81 -14.04
CA GLN A 118 -1.08 13.89 -12.91
C GLN A 118 -0.32 12.58 -13.19
N LEU A 119 -0.47 12.00 -14.38
CA LEU A 119 0.27 10.81 -14.78
C LEU A 119 1.79 11.04 -14.75
N ARG A 120 2.26 12.20 -15.23
CA ARG A 120 3.69 12.55 -15.18
C ARG A 120 4.21 12.70 -13.76
N ASP A 121 3.43 13.34 -12.89
CA ASP A 121 3.79 13.50 -11.47
C ASP A 121 3.84 12.15 -10.75
N GLU A 122 2.93 11.23 -11.06
CA GLU A 122 2.95 9.86 -10.52
C GLU A 122 4.18 9.09 -11.00
N ARG A 123 4.51 9.15 -12.30
CA ARG A 123 5.72 8.51 -12.85
C ARG A 123 7.00 9.06 -12.21
N ARG A 124 7.16 10.39 -12.15
CA ARG A 124 8.30 11.04 -11.48
C ARG A 124 8.36 10.73 -9.98
N ARG A 125 7.21 10.52 -9.32
CA ARG A 125 7.16 10.13 -7.92
C ARG A 125 7.67 8.70 -7.73
N VAL A 126 7.27 7.78 -8.62
CA VAL A 126 7.77 6.40 -8.62
C VAL A 126 9.28 6.37 -8.88
N GLU A 127 9.77 7.04 -9.92
CA GLU A 127 11.21 7.14 -10.21
C GLU A 127 12.02 7.79 -9.07
N ARG A 128 11.48 8.84 -8.44
CA ARG A 128 12.11 9.46 -7.28
C ARG A 128 12.16 8.53 -6.06
N VAL A 129 11.10 7.74 -5.86
CA VAL A 129 11.06 6.75 -4.78
C VAL A 129 12.04 5.62 -5.09
N GLU A 130 12.14 5.16 -6.32
CA GLU A 130 13.10 4.13 -6.75
C GLU A 130 14.54 4.64 -6.73
N ALA A 131 14.81 5.84 -7.22
CA ALA A 131 16.14 6.45 -7.17
C ALA A 131 16.59 6.77 -5.73
N LEU A 132 15.69 7.24 -4.87
CA LEU A 132 15.96 7.46 -3.44
C LEU A 132 16.09 6.14 -2.67
N ALA A 133 15.40 5.09 -3.08
CA ALA A 133 15.56 3.75 -2.53
C ALA A 133 16.95 3.20 -2.85
N THR A 134 17.39 3.30 -4.10
CA THR A 134 18.73 2.81 -4.53
C THR A 134 19.90 3.55 -3.88
N VAL A 135 19.82 4.89 -3.75
CA VAL A 135 20.86 5.68 -3.08
C VAL A 135 20.87 5.46 -1.56
N ARG A 136 19.67 5.36 -0.93
CA ARG A 136 19.55 5.09 0.52
C ARG A 136 19.85 3.65 0.90
N GLU A 137 19.58 2.69 0.02
CA GLU A 137 19.95 1.29 0.23
C GLU A 137 21.46 1.11 0.33
N GLY A 138 22.26 1.85 -0.46
CA GLY A 138 23.72 1.90 -0.35
C GLY A 138 24.19 2.44 1.01
N ASP A 139 23.70 3.62 1.39
CA ASP A 139 24.11 4.31 2.61
C ASP A 139 23.63 3.63 3.91
N ALA A 140 22.38 3.10 3.90
CA ALA A 140 21.85 2.35 5.04
C ALA A 140 22.59 1.01 5.24
N ALA A 141 22.93 0.33 4.15
CA ALA A 141 23.72 -0.91 4.20
C ALA A 141 25.14 -0.68 4.72
N GLU A 142 25.77 0.45 4.36
CA GLU A 142 27.11 0.80 4.86
C GLU A 142 27.09 1.22 6.34
N ARG A 143 26.15 2.05 6.77
CA ARG A 143 25.99 2.45 8.19
C ARG A 143 25.64 1.27 9.08
N TYR A 144 24.77 0.36 8.61
CA TYR A 144 24.41 -0.85 9.34
C TYR A 144 25.57 -1.85 9.47
N SER A 145 26.52 -1.81 8.52
CA SER A 145 27.74 -2.62 8.60
C SER A 145 28.78 -2.08 9.58
N GLN A 146 28.77 -0.76 9.88
CA GLN A 146 29.74 -0.10 10.76
C GLN A 146 29.38 -0.14 12.25
N THR A 147 28.11 -0.40 12.61
CA THR A 147 27.63 -0.44 14.01
C THR A 147 27.62 -1.84 14.64
N ARG A 148 28.19 -2.85 13.99
CA ARG A 148 28.12 -4.26 14.44
C ARG A 148 29.27 -4.66 15.37
N GLN A 149 28.90 -5.39 16.46
CA GLN A 149 29.87 -6.15 17.26
C GLN A 149 30.28 -7.46 16.54
N PRO A 150 31.53 -7.89 16.64
CA PRO A 150 32.01 -9.15 16.03
C PRO A 150 31.37 -10.34 16.74
N GLY A 151 30.57 -11.13 16.01
CA GLY A 151 29.98 -12.38 16.52
C GLY A 151 28.50 -12.62 16.18
N GLU A 152 27.76 -11.64 15.66
CA GLU A 152 26.38 -11.86 15.25
C GLU A 152 26.26 -12.58 13.90
N PRO A 153 25.37 -13.61 13.77
CA PRO A 153 25.17 -14.34 12.51
C PRO A 153 24.68 -13.38 11.41
N ARG A 154 25.36 -13.40 10.26
CA ARG A 154 24.94 -12.64 9.06
C ARG A 154 23.56 -13.09 8.61
N ARG A 155 22.51 -12.33 8.92
CA ARG A 155 21.17 -12.54 8.33
C ARG A 155 21.20 -12.04 6.88
N LYS A 156 20.99 -12.95 5.93
CA LYS A 156 21.00 -12.65 4.48
C LYS A 156 19.78 -11.88 3.99
N VAL A 157 18.74 -11.72 4.82
CA VAL A 157 17.47 -11.11 4.41
C VAL A 157 17.53 -9.60 4.61
N LYS A 158 17.70 -8.85 3.51
CA LYS A 158 18.01 -7.42 3.47
C LYS A 158 16.86 -6.50 3.91
N PHE A 159 15.61 -7.00 3.95
CA PHE A 159 14.41 -6.18 4.09
C PHE A 159 13.50 -6.53 5.28
N ILE A 160 13.77 -7.62 6.01
CA ILE A 160 12.95 -8.01 7.15
C ILE A 160 13.71 -7.71 8.44
N LEU A 161 13.22 -6.71 9.17
CA LEU A 161 13.73 -6.35 10.48
C LEU A 161 13.13 -7.26 11.55
N GLY A 162 13.96 -7.89 12.35
CA GLY A 162 13.55 -8.73 13.47
C GLY A 162 14.75 -9.40 14.13
N LYS A 163 14.77 -9.34 15.46
CA LYS A 163 15.77 -10.01 16.32
C LYS A 163 15.10 -10.99 17.30
N ALA A 164 13.75 -10.94 17.39
CA ALA A 164 13.00 -11.79 18.29
C ALA A 164 13.19 -13.26 17.95
N LYS A 165 13.30 -14.09 18.98
CA LYS A 165 13.44 -15.54 18.84
C LYS A 165 12.28 -16.16 18.05
N ALA A 166 11.07 -15.60 18.15
CA ALA A 166 9.90 -16.02 17.40
C ALA A 166 10.06 -15.88 15.87
N MET A 167 10.95 -14.98 15.38
CA MET A 167 11.24 -14.80 13.97
C MET A 167 12.30 -15.74 13.40
N GLU A 168 13.07 -16.45 14.23
CA GLU A 168 14.10 -17.38 13.76
C GLU A 168 13.58 -18.51 12.85
N PRO A 169 12.42 -19.17 13.15
CA PRO A 169 11.86 -20.16 12.25
C PRO A 169 11.52 -19.59 10.87
N VAL A 170 11.01 -18.35 10.83
CA VAL A 170 10.67 -17.63 9.60
C VAL A 170 11.91 -17.39 8.75
N PHE A 171 12.99 -16.86 9.32
CA PHE A 171 14.25 -16.63 8.60
C PHE A 171 14.86 -17.92 8.07
N ARG A 172 14.87 -18.99 8.89
CA ARG A 172 15.35 -20.30 8.46
C ARG A 172 14.51 -20.89 7.32
N ALA A 173 13.19 -20.70 7.36
CA ALA A 173 12.30 -21.14 6.29
C ALA A 173 12.59 -20.36 4.99
N ILE A 174 12.70 -19.02 5.05
CA ILE A 174 13.03 -18.18 3.89
C ILE A 174 14.33 -18.67 3.23
N ASP A 175 15.41 -18.84 3.99
CA ASP A 175 16.72 -19.27 3.47
C ASP A 175 16.61 -20.64 2.76
N LYS A 176 15.86 -21.59 3.33
CA LYS A 176 15.67 -22.93 2.74
C LYS A 176 14.83 -22.92 1.48
N VAL A 177 13.69 -22.18 1.50
CA VAL A 177 12.74 -22.22 0.38
C VAL A 177 13.17 -21.33 -0.78
N ALA A 178 13.99 -20.31 -0.55
CA ALA A 178 14.50 -19.44 -1.60
C ALA A 178 15.25 -20.22 -2.70
N ALA A 179 16.02 -21.23 -2.32
CA ALA A 179 16.77 -22.07 -3.26
C ALA A 179 15.89 -23.04 -4.09
N THR A 180 14.59 -23.15 -3.80
CA THR A 180 13.66 -24.06 -4.48
C THR A 180 12.68 -23.32 -5.38
N THR A 181 12.03 -24.03 -6.29
CA THR A 181 10.91 -23.51 -7.11
C THR A 181 9.54 -23.87 -6.52
N THR A 182 9.52 -24.46 -5.33
CA THR A 182 8.31 -24.97 -4.67
C THR A 182 7.39 -23.82 -4.27
N THR A 183 6.08 -24.08 -4.31
CA THR A 183 5.04 -23.16 -3.82
C THR A 183 5.20 -22.92 -2.32
N VAL A 184 5.09 -21.68 -1.89
CA VAL A 184 5.18 -21.25 -0.49
C VAL A 184 3.85 -20.67 -0.06
N TYR A 185 3.40 -21.07 1.13
CA TYR A 185 2.19 -20.55 1.76
C TYR A 185 2.57 -19.79 3.03
N ILE A 186 2.19 -18.50 3.10
CA ILE A 186 2.50 -17.61 4.20
C ILE A 186 1.22 -17.35 4.98
N HIS A 187 1.17 -17.76 6.24
CA HIS A 187 0.05 -17.46 7.13
C HIS A 187 0.46 -16.47 8.22
N GLY A 188 -0.46 -15.61 8.61
CA GLY A 188 -0.26 -14.64 9.68
C GLY A 188 -1.27 -13.51 9.62
N GLU A 189 -1.48 -12.84 10.75
CA GLU A 189 -2.43 -11.75 10.88
C GLU A 189 -2.17 -10.61 9.87
N SER A 190 -3.19 -9.78 9.65
CA SER A 190 -3.03 -8.60 8.81
C SER A 190 -1.94 -7.68 9.37
N GLY A 191 -1.11 -7.10 8.50
CA GLY A 191 -0.06 -6.17 8.90
C GLY A 191 1.20 -6.80 9.51
N THR A 192 1.36 -8.13 9.52
CA THR A 192 2.56 -8.81 10.05
C THR A 192 3.78 -8.72 9.13
N GLY A 193 3.61 -8.37 7.84
CA GLY A 193 4.68 -8.24 6.86
C GLY A 193 4.77 -9.43 5.88
N LYS A 194 3.66 -10.12 5.58
CA LYS A 194 3.60 -11.26 4.64
C LYS A 194 4.21 -10.94 3.27
N GLU A 195 3.94 -9.75 2.73
CA GLU A 195 4.50 -9.31 1.44
C GLU A 195 6.03 -9.18 1.48
N LEU A 196 6.60 -8.64 2.57
CA LEU A 196 8.05 -8.53 2.73
C LEU A 196 8.73 -9.91 2.76
N VAL A 197 8.07 -10.90 3.37
CA VAL A 197 8.55 -12.30 3.35
C VAL A 197 8.50 -12.87 1.94
N ALA A 198 7.42 -12.65 1.20
CA ALA A 198 7.30 -13.10 -0.19
C ALA A 198 8.38 -12.46 -1.09
N ARG A 199 8.61 -11.17 -0.95
CA ARG A 199 9.67 -10.45 -1.66
C ARG A 199 11.06 -10.96 -1.32
N ALA A 200 11.35 -11.19 -0.03
CA ALA A 200 12.62 -11.76 0.41
C ALA A 200 12.87 -13.17 -0.16
N ILE A 201 11.84 -14.01 -0.26
CA ILE A 201 11.92 -15.32 -0.90
C ILE A 201 12.27 -15.18 -2.40
N HIS A 202 11.70 -14.21 -3.09
CA HIS A 202 11.99 -13.92 -4.50
C HIS A 202 13.44 -13.43 -4.67
N ASP A 203 13.85 -12.41 -3.90
CA ASP A 203 15.17 -11.76 -4.01
C ASP A 203 16.34 -12.71 -3.70
N LEU A 204 16.09 -13.73 -2.86
CA LEU A 204 17.07 -14.77 -2.54
C LEU A 204 16.99 -16.00 -3.47
N SER A 205 16.05 -16.03 -4.42
CA SER A 205 15.81 -17.17 -5.31
C SER A 205 16.67 -17.12 -6.57
N ALA A 206 16.65 -18.24 -7.32
CA ALA A 206 17.23 -18.28 -8.67
C ALA A 206 16.46 -17.39 -9.68
N ARG A 207 15.26 -16.90 -9.33
CA ARG A 207 14.40 -16.04 -10.17
C ARG A 207 14.47 -14.56 -9.76
N LYS A 208 15.44 -14.15 -8.94
CA LYS A 208 15.61 -12.78 -8.41
C LYS A 208 15.68 -11.69 -9.50
N ASP A 209 16.19 -12.05 -10.68
CA ASP A 209 16.31 -11.14 -11.82
C ASP A 209 15.04 -11.14 -12.70
N GLY A 210 14.07 -12.02 -12.42
CA GLY A 210 12.77 -12.08 -13.09
C GLY A 210 11.73 -11.16 -12.41
N PRO A 211 10.53 -11.04 -12.99
CA PRO A 211 9.49 -10.18 -12.43
C PRO A 211 8.95 -10.72 -11.11
N PHE A 212 8.73 -9.81 -10.14
CA PHE A 212 7.92 -10.05 -8.94
C PHE A 212 6.58 -9.35 -9.10
N VAL A 213 5.52 -10.11 -9.31
CA VAL A 213 4.17 -9.57 -9.51
C VAL A 213 3.31 -9.87 -8.31
N GLY A 214 2.91 -8.84 -7.55
CA GLY A 214 1.98 -8.96 -6.42
C GLY A 214 0.53 -8.72 -6.86
N VAL A 215 -0.37 -9.51 -6.30
CA VAL A 215 -1.83 -9.35 -6.47
C VAL A 215 -2.50 -9.51 -5.12
N ASN A 216 -3.19 -8.47 -4.67
CA ASN A 216 -4.06 -8.57 -3.50
C ASN A 216 -5.47 -8.96 -3.98
N CYS A 217 -5.85 -10.22 -3.71
CA CYS A 217 -7.12 -10.78 -4.20
C CYS A 217 -8.34 -10.14 -3.51
N ALA A 218 -8.20 -9.65 -2.28
CA ALA A 218 -9.28 -8.95 -1.56
C ALA A 218 -9.54 -7.53 -2.08
N ALA A 219 -8.53 -6.88 -2.67
CA ALA A 219 -8.66 -5.51 -3.16
C ALA A 219 -9.33 -5.41 -4.54
N ILE A 220 -9.46 -6.52 -5.27
CA ILE A 220 -10.01 -6.57 -6.62
C ILE A 220 -11.46 -7.08 -6.56
N PRO A 221 -12.44 -6.37 -7.14
CA PRO A 221 -13.80 -6.90 -7.25
C PRO A 221 -13.82 -8.28 -7.92
N ALA A 222 -14.63 -9.21 -7.39
CA ALA A 222 -14.70 -10.59 -7.88
C ALA A 222 -14.95 -10.68 -9.40
N THR A 223 -15.75 -9.79 -9.95
CA THR A 223 -16.06 -9.70 -11.40
C THR A 223 -14.86 -9.31 -12.28
N LEU A 224 -13.84 -8.67 -11.70
CA LEU A 224 -12.63 -8.25 -12.41
C LEU A 224 -11.43 -9.15 -12.12
N LEU A 225 -11.49 -9.94 -11.03
CA LEU A 225 -10.37 -10.75 -10.57
C LEU A 225 -9.90 -11.75 -11.64
N GLU A 226 -10.82 -12.35 -12.38
CA GLU A 226 -10.49 -13.27 -13.47
C GLU A 226 -9.69 -12.58 -14.57
N SER A 227 -10.17 -11.43 -15.03
CA SER A 227 -9.51 -10.64 -16.06
C SER A 227 -8.15 -10.08 -15.61
N GLU A 228 -8.00 -9.74 -14.32
CA GLU A 228 -6.72 -9.32 -13.76
C GLU A 228 -5.72 -10.48 -13.69
N LEU A 229 -6.13 -11.65 -13.20
CA LEU A 229 -5.22 -12.80 -13.04
C LEU A 229 -4.82 -13.43 -14.37
N PHE A 230 -5.81 -13.69 -15.26
CA PHE A 230 -5.58 -14.48 -16.48
C PHE A 230 -5.54 -13.63 -17.77
N GLY A 231 -5.93 -12.34 -17.69
CA GLY A 231 -6.04 -11.49 -18.85
C GLY A 231 -7.33 -11.69 -19.65
N HIS A 232 -7.52 -10.88 -20.67
CA HIS A 232 -8.67 -10.98 -21.56
C HIS A 232 -8.33 -10.62 -22.99
N GLU A 233 -9.05 -11.21 -23.92
CA GLU A 233 -9.04 -10.82 -25.31
C GLU A 233 -10.01 -9.67 -25.58
N ARG A 234 -9.81 -8.95 -26.68
CA ARG A 234 -10.71 -7.87 -27.11
C ARG A 234 -12.12 -8.40 -27.32
N GLY A 235 -13.12 -7.75 -26.71
CA GLY A 235 -14.53 -8.14 -26.84
C GLY A 235 -14.97 -9.23 -25.87
N ALA A 236 -14.15 -9.68 -24.95
CA ALA A 236 -14.47 -10.75 -23.99
C ALA A 236 -15.65 -10.40 -23.06
N PHE A 237 -15.86 -9.12 -22.77
CA PHE A 237 -16.98 -8.59 -22.01
C PHE A 237 -17.27 -7.12 -22.35
N THR A 238 -18.39 -6.57 -21.89
CA THR A 238 -18.74 -5.15 -22.07
C THR A 238 -17.70 -4.27 -21.40
N GLY A 239 -16.88 -3.56 -22.21
CA GLY A 239 -15.73 -2.77 -21.73
C GLY A 239 -14.35 -3.35 -22.09
N ALA A 240 -14.24 -4.56 -22.60
CA ALA A 240 -13.01 -5.16 -23.09
C ALA A 240 -12.60 -4.58 -24.47
N VAL A 241 -12.25 -3.31 -24.51
CA VAL A 241 -11.92 -2.58 -25.75
C VAL A 241 -10.59 -3.06 -26.35
N LYS A 242 -9.64 -3.49 -25.53
CA LYS A 242 -8.29 -3.95 -25.91
C LYS A 242 -7.99 -5.29 -25.24
N ARG A 243 -7.09 -6.07 -25.83
CA ARG A 243 -6.46 -7.22 -25.15
C ARG A 243 -5.64 -6.73 -23.95
N LYS A 244 -5.73 -7.44 -22.82
CA LYS A 244 -4.93 -7.21 -21.61
C LYS A 244 -4.22 -8.49 -21.18
N LEU A 245 -2.92 -8.39 -20.89
CA LEU A 245 -2.16 -9.49 -20.31
C LEU A 245 -2.55 -9.69 -18.84
N GLY A 246 -2.69 -10.95 -18.44
CA GLY A 246 -2.95 -11.32 -17.04
C GLY A 246 -1.70 -11.28 -16.17
N ARG A 247 -1.90 -11.27 -14.85
CA ARG A 247 -0.81 -11.28 -13.87
C ARG A 247 0.07 -12.52 -13.98
N PHE A 248 -0.50 -13.66 -14.35
CA PHE A 248 0.27 -14.87 -14.64
C PHE A 248 1.23 -14.69 -15.82
N GLU A 249 0.80 -14.03 -16.89
CA GLU A 249 1.66 -13.73 -18.03
C GLU A 249 2.76 -12.74 -17.66
N LEU A 250 2.41 -11.69 -16.90
CA LEU A 250 3.36 -10.67 -16.42
C LEU A 250 4.42 -11.24 -15.46
N ALA A 251 4.08 -12.31 -14.74
CA ALA A 251 4.98 -13.00 -13.81
C ALA A 251 5.83 -14.10 -14.47
N HIS A 252 5.71 -14.29 -15.80
CA HIS A 252 6.43 -15.35 -16.52
C HIS A 252 7.94 -15.25 -16.32
N GLY A 253 8.59 -16.37 -15.98
CA GLY A 253 10.01 -16.42 -15.63
C GLY A 253 10.35 -15.94 -14.22
N GLY A 254 9.37 -15.41 -13.47
CA GLY A 254 9.53 -14.81 -12.15
C GLY A 254 8.68 -15.45 -11.05
N THR A 255 8.13 -14.60 -10.18
CA THR A 255 7.30 -14.99 -9.03
C THR A 255 5.98 -14.23 -9.03
N LEU A 256 4.88 -14.94 -8.87
CA LEU A 256 3.55 -14.39 -8.61
C LEU A 256 3.24 -14.52 -7.12
N PHE A 257 3.01 -13.39 -6.47
CA PHE A 257 2.58 -13.31 -5.08
C PHE A 257 1.07 -13.07 -5.03
N LEU A 258 0.33 -14.04 -4.48
CA LEU A 258 -1.11 -13.99 -4.29
C LEU A 258 -1.42 -13.67 -2.83
N ASP A 259 -1.64 -12.39 -2.53
CA ASP A 259 -2.03 -11.96 -1.19
C ASP A 259 -3.53 -12.13 -0.98
N GLU A 260 -3.91 -12.50 0.23
CA GLU A 260 -5.28 -12.80 0.67
C GLU A 260 -5.96 -13.83 -0.23
N ILE A 261 -5.27 -14.97 -0.46
CA ILE A 261 -5.77 -16.07 -1.30
C ILE A 261 -7.09 -16.66 -0.80
N GLY A 262 -7.40 -16.54 0.49
CA GLY A 262 -8.67 -16.95 1.09
C GLY A 262 -9.88 -16.15 0.61
N ASP A 263 -9.69 -15.00 -0.06
CA ASP A 263 -10.78 -14.18 -0.59
C ASP A 263 -11.12 -14.48 -2.04
N VAL A 264 -10.42 -15.43 -2.67
CA VAL A 264 -10.69 -15.85 -4.05
C VAL A 264 -12.00 -16.65 -4.12
N PRO A 265 -12.96 -16.29 -5.01
CA PRO A 265 -14.21 -17.03 -5.20
C PRO A 265 -14.00 -18.47 -5.66
N LEU A 266 -14.93 -19.36 -5.33
CA LEU A 266 -14.82 -20.82 -5.60
C LEU A 266 -14.66 -21.17 -7.08
N ASP A 267 -15.34 -20.46 -7.97
CA ASP A 267 -15.23 -20.62 -9.43
C ASP A 267 -13.82 -20.28 -9.93
N MET A 268 -13.22 -19.26 -9.35
CA MET A 268 -11.86 -18.82 -9.65
C MET A 268 -10.79 -19.77 -9.08
N GLN A 269 -11.08 -20.42 -7.94
CA GLN A 269 -10.16 -21.38 -7.34
C GLN A 269 -9.89 -22.58 -8.28
N ALA A 270 -10.90 -23.02 -9.06
CA ALA A 270 -10.73 -24.09 -10.04
C ALA A 270 -9.79 -23.67 -11.19
N LYS A 271 -9.90 -22.43 -11.68
CA LYS A 271 -9.02 -21.90 -12.72
C LYS A 271 -7.59 -21.71 -12.20
N LEU A 272 -7.46 -21.24 -10.96
CA LEU A 272 -6.18 -21.07 -10.30
C LEU A 272 -5.45 -22.41 -10.13
N LEU A 273 -6.19 -23.45 -9.73
CA LEU A 273 -5.65 -24.80 -9.60
C LEU A 273 -5.05 -25.29 -10.93
N ARG A 274 -5.79 -25.14 -12.05
CA ARG A 274 -5.27 -25.49 -13.39
C ARG A 274 -4.00 -24.72 -13.72
N ALA A 275 -4.00 -23.41 -13.52
CA ALA A 275 -2.83 -22.57 -13.78
C ALA A 275 -1.58 -23.03 -13.01
N ILE A 276 -1.74 -23.46 -11.76
CA ILE A 276 -0.65 -23.92 -10.90
C ILE A 276 -0.18 -25.33 -11.29
N GLN A 277 -1.10 -26.21 -11.68
CA GLN A 277 -0.79 -27.61 -11.99
C GLN A 277 -0.24 -27.80 -13.39
N GLU A 278 -0.95 -27.23 -14.39
CA GLU A 278 -0.68 -27.42 -15.80
C GLU A 278 0.30 -26.38 -16.37
N LYS A 279 0.59 -25.34 -15.59
CA LYS A 279 1.40 -24.17 -16.02
C LYS A 279 0.86 -23.52 -17.29
N THR A 280 -0.44 -23.56 -17.47
CA THR A 280 -1.16 -22.95 -18.56
C THR A 280 -2.34 -22.14 -18.05
N ILE A 281 -2.65 -21.05 -18.72
CA ILE A 281 -3.82 -20.21 -18.45
C ILE A 281 -4.62 -20.03 -19.72
N GLU A 282 -5.90 -19.71 -19.56
CA GLU A 282 -6.78 -19.27 -20.66
C GLU A 282 -7.23 -17.84 -20.37
N ARG A 283 -7.07 -16.95 -21.37
CA ARG A 283 -7.60 -15.58 -21.24
C ARG A 283 -9.12 -15.59 -21.32
N VAL A 284 -9.75 -14.65 -20.64
CA VAL A 284 -11.20 -14.46 -20.77
C VAL A 284 -11.54 -14.13 -22.24
N GLY A 285 -12.41 -14.93 -22.87
CA GLY A 285 -12.74 -14.82 -24.29
C GLY A 285 -11.63 -15.26 -25.25
N GLY A 286 -10.60 -15.95 -24.79
CA GLY A 286 -9.52 -16.51 -25.61
C GLY A 286 -9.82 -17.92 -26.12
N GLU A 287 -9.22 -18.30 -27.24
CA GLU A 287 -9.45 -19.59 -27.92
C GLU A 287 -8.40 -20.67 -27.60
N GLY A 288 -7.44 -20.39 -26.72
CA GLY A 288 -6.39 -21.39 -26.46
C GLY A 288 -5.55 -21.12 -25.21
N PRO A 289 -4.85 -22.19 -24.72
CA PRO A 289 -4.01 -22.10 -23.56
C PRO A 289 -2.72 -21.31 -23.82
N VAL A 290 -2.29 -20.53 -22.83
CA VAL A 290 -1.02 -19.80 -22.80
C VAL A 290 -0.12 -20.42 -21.75
N SER A 291 1.07 -20.87 -22.14
CA SER A 291 2.04 -21.46 -21.19
C SER A 291 2.68 -20.37 -20.32
N VAL A 292 2.73 -20.61 -19.02
CA VAL A 292 3.30 -19.70 -18.02
C VAL A 292 4.22 -20.48 -17.09
N ASP A 293 5.49 -20.06 -16.97
CA ASP A 293 6.40 -20.62 -15.96
C ASP A 293 6.57 -19.63 -14.82
N VAL A 294 5.79 -19.82 -13.75
CA VAL A 294 5.69 -18.88 -12.64
C VAL A 294 5.90 -19.62 -11.33
N ARG A 295 6.72 -19.06 -10.43
CA ARG A 295 6.80 -19.50 -9.03
C ARG A 295 5.66 -18.87 -8.25
N ILE A 296 4.91 -19.66 -7.50
CA ILE A 296 3.78 -19.17 -6.69
C ILE A 296 4.21 -19.00 -5.24
N VAL A 297 3.91 -17.82 -4.68
CA VAL A 297 3.92 -17.53 -3.25
C VAL A 297 2.52 -17.02 -2.89
N SER A 298 1.84 -17.66 -1.95
CA SER A 298 0.50 -17.27 -1.51
C SER A 298 0.50 -16.85 -0.05
N ALA A 299 -0.38 -15.91 0.31
CA ALA A 299 -0.52 -15.43 1.67
C ALA A 299 -1.99 -15.24 2.06
N THR A 300 -2.31 -15.41 3.34
CA THR A 300 -3.62 -15.06 3.91
C THR A 300 -3.54 -14.93 5.43
N HIS A 301 -4.51 -14.23 5.99
CA HIS A 301 -4.75 -14.19 7.44
C HIS A 301 -5.86 -15.16 7.87
N ARG A 302 -6.61 -15.75 6.90
CA ARG A 302 -7.76 -16.64 7.17
C ARG A 302 -7.30 -18.05 7.46
N ASP A 303 -8.04 -18.75 8.29
CA ASP A 303 -7.91 -20.21 8.47
C ASP A 303 -8.51 -20.95 7.27
N ILE A 304 -7.64 -21.26 6.29
CA ILE A 304 -8.05 -21.99 5.07
C ILE A 304 -8.56 -23.40 5.41
N THR A 305 -8.04 -24.04 6.47
CA THR A 305 -8.50 -25.37 6.89
C THR A 305 -9.97 -25.33 7.33
N GLN A 306 -10.35 -24.29 8.07
CA GLN A 306 -11.75 -24.06 8.43
C GLN A 306 -12.61 -23.75 7.19
N MET A 307 -12.08 -22.99 6.24
CA MET A 307 -12.78 -22.65 4.98
C MET A 307 -13.02 -23.89 4.11
N VAL A 308 -12.11 -24.85 4.07
CA VAL A 308 -12.30 -26.14 3.39
C VAL A 308 -13.44 -26.91 4.05
N ARG A 309 -13.47 -26.99 5.38
CA ARG A 309 -14.55 -27.68 6.13
C ARG A 309 -15.93 -27.06 5.89
N SER A 310 -15.99 -25.75 5.70
CA SER A 310 -17.23 -25.03 5.40
C SER A 310 -17.61 -25.01 3.91
N GLY A 311 -16.78 -25.58 3.02
CA GLY A 311 -16.97 -25.56 1.57
C GLY A 311 -16.67 -24.21 0.90
N ALA A 312 -16.05 -23.25 1.62
CA ALA A 312 -15.68 -21.95 1.09
C ALA A 312 -14.32 -21.95 0.35
N PHE A 313 -13.53 -23.00 0.51
CA PHE A 313 -12.26 -23.19 -0.18
C PHE A 313 -12.10 -24.64 -0.64
N ARG A 314 -11.51 -24.85 -1.83
CA ARG A 314 -11.31 -26.20 -2.39
C ARG A 314 -10.13 -26.89 -1.73
N GLU A 315 -10.33 -28.14 -1.36
CA GLU A 315 -9.31 -28.97 -0.73
C GLU A 315 -8.13 -29.25 -1.68
N ASP A 316 -8.40 -29.50 -2.96
CA ASP A 316 -7.38 -29.77 -3.98
C ASP A 316 -6.45 -28.57 -4.21
N LEU A 317 -6.98 -27.35 -4.17
CA LEU A 317 -6.19 -26.13 -4.26
C LEU A 317 -5.35 -25.94 -2.98
N LEU A 318 -5.92 -26.19 -1.80
CA LEU A 318 -5.17 -26.13 -0.54
C LEU A 318 -3.93 -27.00 -0.59
N TYR A 319 -4.05 -28.29 -0.97
CA TYR A 319 -2.89 -29.19 -1.06
C TYR A 319 -1.83 -28.72 -2.05
N ARG A 320 -2.22 -27.98 -3.08
CA ARG A 320 -1.26 -27.45 -4.07
C ARG A 320 -0.57 -26.18 -3.61
N LEU A 321 -1.23 -25.36 -2.79
CA LEU A 321 -0.68 -24.12 -2.22
C LEU A 321 0.13 -24.38 -0.94
N HIS A 322 -0.35 -25.24 -0.06
CA HIS A 322 0.19 -25.48 1.29
C HIS A 322 1.33 -26.52 1.30
N ILE A 323 2.30 -26.38 0.37
CA ILE A 323 3.45 -27.31 0.29
C ILE A 323 4.49 -26.95 1.35
N ILE A 324 4.84 -25.67 1.45
CA ILE A 324 5.77 -25.18 2.49
C ILE A 324 5.09 -24.04 3.23
N PRO A 325 4.55 -24.30 4.43
CA PRO A 325 3.97 -23.26 5.26
C PRO A 325 5.03 -22.43 5.98
N ILE A 326 4.81 -21.13 6.05
CA ILE A 326 5.56 -20.16 6.86
C ILE A 326 4.56 -19.40 7.72
N GLU A 327 4.67 -19.54 9.03
CA GLU A 327 3.81 -18.86 10.00
C GLU A 327 4.52 -17.58 10.48
N LEU A 328 3.90 -16.41 10.25
CA LEU A 328 4.41 -15.15 10.77
C LEU A 328 3.80 -14.85 12.14
N PRO A 329 4.62 -14.72 13.19
CA PRO A 329 4.13 -14.37 14.50
C PRO A 329 3.57 -12.94 14.51
N PRO A 330 2.45 -12.68 15.22
CA PRO A 330 1.95 -11.33 15.44
C PRO A 330 2.94 -10.51 16.27
N LEU A 331 2.85 -9.18 16.20
CA LEU A 331 3.81 -8.28 16.84
C LEU A 331 3.84 -8.43 18.37
N ARG A 332 2.71 -8.76 18.99
CA ARG A 332 2.61 -9.05 20.43
C ARG A 332 3.46 -10.24 20.92
N ASP A 333 3.79 -11.17 20.01
CA ASP A 333 4.64 -12.35 20.32
C ASP A 333 6.12 -12.11 19.96
N ARG A 334 6.47 -10.89 19.50
CA ARG A 334 7.83 -10.46 19.17
C ARG A 334 8.13 -9.04 19.68
N LEU A 335 7.81 -8.80 20.95
CA LEU A 335 7.95 -7.48 21.60
C LEU A 335 9.37 -6.90 21.52
N GLU A 336 10.38 -7.77 21.41
CA GLU A 336 11.78 -7.38 21.22
C GLU A 336 12.01 -6.63 19.91
N ASP A 337 11.16 -6.85 18.89
CA ASP A 337 11.28 -6.22 17.58
C ASP A 337 10.64 -4.81 17.57
N ILE A 338 9.76 -4.47 18.53
CA ILE A 338 9.05 -3.19 18.55
C ILE A 338 10.02 -2.01 18.54
N GLN A 339 11.05 -2.06 19.34
CA GLN A 339 12.06 -0.99 19.39
C GLN A 339 12.75 -0.82 18.04
N LEU A 340 13.25 -1.92 17.46
CA LEU A 340 13.95 -1.92 16.18
C LEU A 340 13.05 -1.42 15.05
N LEU A 341 11.78 -1.84 15.02
CA LEU A 341 10.80 -1.40 14.02
C LEU A 341 10.44 0.07 14.19
N ALA A 342 10.18 0.51 15.43
CA ALA A 342 9.83 1.90 15.73
C ALA A 342 10.99 2.86 15.39
N GLU A 343 12.23 2.54 15.76
CA GLU A 343 13.42 3.30 15.39
C GLU A 343 13.58 3.39 13.86
N HIS A 344 13.39 2.27 13.15
CA HIS A 344 13.38 2.25 11.69
C HIS A 344 12.30 3.14 11.07
N PHE A 345 11.08 3.13 11.63
CA PHE A 345 10.00 3.98 11.12
C PHE A 345 10.27 5.46 11.38
N VAL A 346 10.84 5.83 12.53
CA VAL A 346 11.29 7.21 12.76
C VAL A 346 12.34 7.60 11.71
N GLU A 347 13.38 6.79 11.51
CA GLU A 347 14.42 7.07 10.52
C GLU A 347 13.86 7.20 9.09
N LYS A 348 12.90 6.36 8.72
CA LYS A 348 12.26 6.34 7.40
C LYS A 348 11.29 7.52 7.19
N LEU A 349 10.51 7.87 8.21
CA LEU A 349 9.37 8.79 8.08
C LEU A 349 9.72 10.22 8.49
N ALA A 350 10.56 10.43 9.53
CA ALA A 350 10.90 11.77 10.02
C ALA A 350 11.42 12.71 8.93
N PRO A 351 12.30 12.32 7.98
CA PRO A 351 12.82 13.24 6.96
C PRO A 351 11.75 13.89 6.07
N ARG A 352 10.57 13.28 5.97
CA ARG A 352 9.47 13.79 5.13
C ARG A 352 8.30 14.36 5.94
N THR A 353 8.16 13.93 7.20
CA THR A 353 7.01 14.30 8.05
C THR A 353 7.40 15.40 9.04
N ASN A 354 8.49 15.19 9.80
CA ASN A 354 9.02 16.14 10.77
C ASN A 354 10.55 15.97 10.88
N PRO A 355 11.33 16.70 10.05
CA PRO A 355 12.79 16.55 9.96
C PRO A 355 13.56 16.90 11.24
N GLN A 356 12.89 17.51 12.24
CA GLN A 356 13.52 17.88 13.52
C GLN A 356 13.61 16.67 14.45
N VAL A 357 12.71 15.69 14.32
CA VAL A 357 12.67 14.51 15.18
C VAL A 357 13.81 13.55 14.82
N ARG A 358 14.61 13.20 15.82
CA ARG A 358 15.82 12.36 15.67
C ARG A 358 15.70 10.99 16.34
N GLY A 359 14.68 10.77 17.16
CA GLY A 359 14.51 9.52 17.91
C GLY A 359 13.29 9.51 18.79
N MET A 360 13.26 8.58 19.72
CA MET A 360 12.20 8.43 20.73
C MET A 360 12.78 8.19 22.11
N ASP A 361 12.08 8.63 23.14
CA ASP A 361 12.51 8.45 24.54
C ASP A 361 12.12 7.06 25.09
N ALA A 362 12.62 6.75 26.29
CA ALA A 362 12.33 5.48 26.95
C ALA A 362 10.86 5.34 27.34
N GLY A 363 10.17 6.45 27.61
CA GLY A 363 8.73 6.48 27.94
C GLY A 363 7.86 6.11 26.75
N CYS A 364 8.19 6.66 25.57
CA CYS A 364 7.56 6.31 24.31
C CYS A 364 7.73 4.81 23.99
N LEU A 365 8.96 4.30 24.07
CA LEU A 365 9.24 2.88 23.85
C LEU A 365 8.53 1.96 24.85
N ALA A 366 8.44 2.35 26.11
CA ALA A 366 7.72 1.59 27.12
C ALA A 366 6.21 1.53 26.80
N ALA A 367 5.62 2.64 26.36
CA ALA A 367 4.20 2.69 25.97
C ALA A 367 3.94 1.80 24.75
N LEU A 368 4.81 1.84 23.71
CA LEU A 368 4.71 1.00 22.52
C LEU A 368 4.79 -0.50 22.86
N LYS A 369 5.59 -0.92 23.83
CA LYS A 369 5.74 -2.34 24.24
C LYS A 369 4.55 -2.90 25.02
N VAL A 370 3.74 -2.07 25.63
CA VAL A 370 2.56 -2.50 26.42
C VAL A 370 1.33 -2.76 25.54
N TYR A 371 1.27 -2.16 24.35
CA TYR A 371 0.11 -2.28 23.47
C TYR A 371 0.08 -3.61 22.73
N ARG A 372 -1.11 -4.14 22.45
CA ARG A 372 -1.31 -5.47 21.84
C ARG A 372 -1.12 -5.53 20.33
N TRP A 373 -1.11 -4.40 19.64
CA TRP A 373 -0.90 -4.28 18.20
C TRP A 373 -1.84 -5.16 17.34
N PRO A 374 -3.17 -4.99 17.39
CA PRO A 374 -4.09 -5.78 16.58
C PRO A 374 -3.83 -5.62 15.06
N GLY A 375 -3.36 -4.45 14.61
CA GLY A 375 -2.92 -4.20 13.24
C GLY A 375 -1.43 -4.45 12.98
N ASN A 376 -0.73 -5.05 13.95
CA ASN A 376 0.66 -5.48 13.86
C ASN A 376 1.64 -4.36 13.42
N VAL A 377 2.56 -4.66 12.53
CA VAL A 377 3.61 -3.73 12.06
C VAL A 377 3.03 -2.55 11.28
N ARG A 378 1.92 -2.77 10.53
CA ARG A 378 1.24 -1.68 9.80
C ARG A 378 0.64 -0.65 10.76
N GLU A 379 0.05 -1.10 11.85
CA GLU A 379 -0.47 -0.20 12.89
C GLU A 379 0.66 0.54 13.59
N LEU A 380 1.77 -0.13 13.91
CA LEU A 380 2.95 0.50 14.48
C LEU A 380 3.52 1.60 13.56
N GLU A 381 3.64 1.35 12.25
CA GLU A 381 4.07 2.34 11.27
C GLU A 381 3.15 3.57 11.27
N ASN A 382 1.84 3.36 11.23
CA ASN A 382 0.84 4.45 11.26
C ASN A 382 0.89 5.25 12.58
N VAL A 383 1.06 4.58 13.72
CA VAL A 383 1.18 5.24 15.03
C VAL A 383 2.44 6.11 15.10
N VAL A 384 3.57 5.61 14.62
CA VAL A 384 4.82 6.40 14.57
C VAL A 384 4.68 7.57 13.60
N GLU A 385 4.05 7.38 12.43
CA GLU A 385 3.79 8.47 11.49
C GLU A 385 2.91 9.56 12.12
N GLN A 386 1.83 9.16 12.80
CA GLN A 386 0.96 10.09 13.50
C GLN A 386 1.69 10.83 14.62
N ALA A 387 2.49 10.14 15.43
CA ALA A 387 3.28 10.75 16.49
C ALA A 387 4.27 11.78 15.94
N LEU A 388 4.93 11.50 14.81
CA LEU A 388 5.82 12.44 14.12
C LEU A 388 5.11 13.73 13.68
N VAL A 389 3.84 13.64 13.24
CA VAL A 389 3.06 14.83 12.82
C VAL A 389 2.79 15.77 13.99
N PHE A 390 2.51 15.22 15.19
CA PHE A 390 2.11 16.01 16.36
C PHE A 390 3.27 16.35 17.30
N CYS A 391 4.46 15.80 17.09
CA CYS A 391 5.63 16.06 17.91
C CYS A 391 6.16 17.49 17.70
N GLU A 392 6.26 18.27 18.78
CA GLU A 392 6.82 19.61 18.80
C GLU A 392 8.31 19.65 19.18
N SER A 393 8.84 18.53 19.66
CA SER A 393 10.24 18.38 20.10
C SER A 393 11.10 17.63 19.09
N ASP A 394 12.40 17.49 19.35
CA ASP A 394 13.33 16.69 18.54
C ASP A 394 13.35 15.19 18.92
N ILE A 395 12.60 14.80 19.96
CA ILE A 395 12.50 13.42 20.45
C ILE A 395 11.01 13.10 20.72
N LEU A 396 10.52 11.98 20.14
CA LEU A 396 9.17 11.48 20.43
C LEU A 396 9.05 11.02 21.88
N SER A 397 8.02 11.51 22.54
CA SER A 397 7.65 11.15 23.92
C SER A 397 6.36 10.32 23.96
N ALA A 398 6.01 9.78 25.13
CA ALA A 398 4.76 9.07 25.33
C ALA A 398 3.52 9.96 25.15
N ASP A 399 3.66 11.27 25.30
CA ASP A 399 2.55 12.22 25.15
C ASP A 399 2.23 12.53 23.67
N ASP A 400 3.17 12.29 22.76
CA ASP A 400 2.99 12.44 21.31
C ASP A 400 2.24 11.23 20.69
N LEU A 401 2.14 10.12 21.43
CA LEU A 401 1.44 8.94 20.96
C LEU A 401 -0.10 9.14 20.99
N PRO A 402 -0.83 8.53 20.04
CA PRO A 402 -2.29 8.58 20.01
C PRO A 402 -2.92 8.21 21.37
N ALA A 403 -4.04 8.86 21.71
CA ALA A 403 -4.73 8.68 23.00
C ALA A 403 -5.12 7.21 23.30
N LEU A 404 -5.30 6.38 22.28
CA LEU A 404 -5.52 4.93 22.42
C LEU A 404 -4.35 4.21 23.11
N LEU A 405 -3.10 4.66 22.88
CA LEU A 405 -1.91 4.16 23.55
C LEU A 405 -1.66 4.89 24.88
N GLY A 406 -2.03 6.17 24.96
CA GLY A 406 -1.94 6.98 26.18
C GLY A 406 -2.93 6.59 27.29
N ALA A 407 -4.04 5.94 26.94
CA ALA A 407 -4.99 5.38 27.91
C ALA A 407 -4.44 4.16 28.70
N LEU A 408 -3.33 3.59 28.24
CA LEU A 408 -2.58 2.51 28.90
C LEU A 408 -1.49 3.02 29.84
N LYS A 409 -1.56 4.28 30.32
CA LYS A 409 -0.71 4.71 31.45
C LYS A 409 -0.91 3.72 32.59
N PRO A 410 0.16 3.14 33.15
CA PRO A 410 0.07 2.05 34.13
C PRO A 410 -0.69 2.39 35.43
N SER A 411 -1.21 3.62 35.59
CA SER A 411 -2.01 4.03 36.72
C SER A 411 -3.50 3.69 36.64
N SER A 412 -4.02 3.19 35.49
CA SER A 412 -5.45 2.87 35.36
C SER A 412 -5.76 1.40 35.03
N ALA A 413 -4.79 0.63 34.56
CA ALA A 413 -4.97 -0.81 34.32
C ALA A 413 -5.05 -1.61 35.64
N ALA A 414 -4.43 -1.14 36.69
CA ALA A 414 -4.52 -1.76 38.03
C ALA A 414 -5.91 -1.70 38.68
N ALA A 415 -6.87 -0.98 38.09
CA ALA A 415 -8.23 -0.86 38.64
C ALA A 415 -9.25 -1.81 37.97
N ILE A 416 -8.91 -2.44 36.82
CA ILE A 416 -9.78 -3.42 36.15
C ILE A 416 -9.31 -4.86 36.41
N GLU A 417 -8.03 -5.05 36.78
CA GLU A 417 -7.49 -6.36 37.18
C GLU A 417 -7.85 -6.83 38.56
N GLN A 418 -8.68 -6.08 39.29
CA GLN A 418 -9.21 -6.51 40.60
C GLN A 418 -10.64 -7.07 40.53
N VAL A 419 -11.03 -7.69 39.45
CA VAL A 419 -12.02 -8.77 39.51
C VAL A 419 -11.19 -10.05 39.63
N PRO A 420 -11.14 -10.70 40.81
CA PRO A 420 -10.43 -11.96 40.95
C PRO A 420 -11.02 -12.95 39.95
N PRO A 421 -10.21 -13.66 39.15
CA PRO A 421 -10.71 -14.83 38.45
C PRO A 421 -11.05 -15.84 39.54
N ASP A 422 -12.23 -16.47 39.44
CA ASP A 422 -12.75 -17.47 40.37
C ASP A 422 -13.23 -16.96 41.75
N ASP A 423 -14.34 -16.26 41.71
CA ASP A 423 -15.25 -16.25 42.86
C ASP A 423 -16.66 -16.61 42.35
N ASP A 424 -16.92 -17.89 42.18
CA ASP A 424 -18.22 -18.50 41.79
C ASP A 424 -19.33 -18.22 42.83
N ALA A 425 -19.07 -17.37 43.86
CA ALA A 425 -19.95 -17.09 44.95
C ALA A 425 -20.63 -15.71 44.87
N ARG A 426 -20.29 -14.82 43.91
CA ARG A 426 -20.90 -13.49 43.83
C ARG A 426 -21.94 -13.40 42.72
N THR A 427 -23.09 -12.84 43.07
CA THR A 427 -24.14 -12.60 42.07
C THR A 427 -23.77 -11.43 41.16
N LEU A 428 -24.35 -11.39 39.96
CA LEU A 428 -24.18 -10.28 39.01
C LEU A 428 -24.51 -8.92 39.66
N ASP A 429 -25.53 -8.89 40.52
CA ASP A 429 -25.94 -7.68 41.23
C ASP A 429 -24.85 -7.18 42.17
N GLU A 430 -24.18 -8.05 42.93
CA GLU A 430 -23.07 -7.70 43.82
C GLU A 430 -21.86 -7.16 43.07
N ILE A 431 -21.56 -7.72 41.88
CA ILE A 431 -20.48 -7.23 41.00
C ILE A 431 -20.83 -5.84 40.48
N LEU A 432 -22.07 -5.64 39.99
CA LEU A 432 -22.54 -4.36 39.49
C LEU A 432 -22.57 -3.29 40.59
N GLU A 433 -23.00 -3.62 41.78
CA GLU A 433 -22.96 -2.71 42.95
C GLU A 433 -21.54 -2.30 43.32
N GLY A 434 -20.61 -3.23 43.31
CA GLY A 434 -19.19 -2.94 43.54
C GLY A 434 -18.59 -1.98 42.51
N LEU A 435 -18.86 -2.22 41.22
CA LEU A 435 -18.46 -1.35 40.12
C LEU A 435 -19.09 0.03 40.18
N GLU A 436 -20.38 0.10 40.46
CA GLU A 436 -21.11 1.36 40.62
C GLU A 436 -20.55 2.20 41.79
N LYS A 437 -20.29 1.58 42.94
CA LYS A 437 -19.67 2.23 44.11
C LYS A 437 -18.28 2.79 43.74
N ALA A 438 -17.44 2.01 43.05
CA ALA A 438 -16.11 2.44 42.66
C ALA A 438 -16.14 3.63 41.69
N LEU A 439 -17.06 3.62 40.71
CA LEU A 439 -17.24 4.73 39.75
C LEU A 439 -17.72 6.02 40.47
N ILE A 440 -18.65 5.92 41.39
CA ILE A 440 -19.16 7.07 42.15
C ILE A 440 -18.05 7.65 43.01
N LEU A 441 -17.31 6.84 43.75
CA LEU A 441 -16.17 7.27 44.58
C LEU A 441 -15.13 8.01 43.77
N ARG A 442 -14.74 7.44 42.60
CA ARG A 442 -13.75 8.05 41.72
C ARG A 442 -14.22 9.40 41.19
N ALA A 443 -15.48 9.50 40.76
CA ALA A 443 -16.05 10.75 40.27
C ALA A 443 -16.18 11.80 41.38
N TYR A 444 -16.52 11.38 42.61
CA TYR A 444 -16.66 12.22 43.81
C TYR A 444 -15.31 12.83 44.21
N HIS A 445 -14.25 12.02 44.25
CA HIS A 445 -12.89 12.52 44.50
C HIS A 445 -12.40 13.47 43.41
N LYS A 446 -12.63 13.16 42.13
CA LYS A 446 -12.25 14.03 41.00
C LYS A 446 -13.03 15.35 40.97
N ALA A 447 -14.20 15.41 41.58
CA ALA A 447 -15.02 16.61 41.71
C ALA A 447 -14.78 17.35 43.04
N ASN A 448 -13.70 17.02 43.77
CA ASN A 448 -13.37 17.59 45.10
C ASN A 448 -14.58 17.57 46.05
N ALA A 449 -15.32 16.46 46.11
CA ALA A 449 -16.52 16.25 46.92
C ALA A 449 -17.71 17.16 46.59
N VAL A 450 -17.69 17.86 45.42
CA VAL A 450 -18.81 18.70 44.98
C VAL A 450 -19.88 17.83 44.31
N LYS A 451 -21.01 17.61 45.02
CA LYS A 451 -22.07 16.67 44.62
C LYS A 451 -22.72 17.02 43.27
N THR A 452 -22.94 18.31 42.99
CA THR A 452 -23.51 18.76 41.69
C THR A 452 -22.59 18.49 40.51
N GLU A 453 -21.28 18.73 40.68
CA GLU A 453 -20.27 18.44 39.66
C GLU A 453 -20.08 16.93 39.47
N THR A 454 -20.14 16.15 40.54
CA THR A 454 -20.09 14.69 40.51
C THR A 454 -21.24 14.11 39.67
N ALA A 455 -22.48 14.60 39.95
CA ALA A 455 -23.66 14.17 39.18
C ALA A 455 -23.53 14.50 37.69
N ARG A 456 -23.02 15.71 37.36
CA ARG A 456 -22.76 16.13 35.99
C ARG A 456 -21.75 15.21 35.29
N ARG A 457 -20.64 14.87 35.96
CA ARG A 457 -19.59 13.99 35.39
C ARG A 457 -20.06 12.54 35.18
N LEU A 458 -20.96 12.06 36.03
CA LEU A 458 -21.54 10.73 35.91
C LEU A 458 -22.74 10.67 34.96
N GLY A 459 -23.23 11.81 34.44
CA GLY A 459 -24.40 11.88 33.59
C GLY A 459 -25.71 11.49 34.28
N ILE A 460 -25.79 11.63 35.59
CA ILE A 460 -26.98 11.28 36.39
C ILE A 460 -27.60 12.50 37.06
N LYS A 461 -28.90 12.40 37.42
CA LYS A 461 -29.58 13.47 38.15
C LYS A 461 -28.99 13.59 39.56
N THR A 462 -28.89 14.81 40.06
CA THR A 462 -28.33 15.10 41.41
C THR A 462 -29.09 14.33 42.52
N SER A 463 -30.40 14.18 42.40
CA SER A 463 -31.19 13.37 43.30
C SER A 463 -30.83 11.88 43.31
N ALA A 464 -30.52 11.33 42.12
CA ALA A 464 -30.04 9.95 42.00
C ALA A 464 -28.67 9.76 42.65
N LEU A 465 -27.78 10.76 42.51
CA LEU A 465 -26.46 10.72 43.18
C LEU A 465 -26.61 10.73 44.69
N TYR A 466 -27.46 11.58 45.27
CA TYR A 466 -27.69 11.60 46.70
C TYR A 466 -28.17 10.25 47.25
N TYR A 467 -29.13 9.61 46.56
CA TYR A 467 -29.58 8.27 46.92
C TYR A 467 -28.43 7.23 46.87
N LYS A 468 -27.59 7.27 45.87
CA LYS A 468 -26.47 6.34 45.70
C LYS A 468 -25.36 6.59 46.73
N LEU A 469 -25.05 7.85 47.05
CA LEU A 469 -24.09 8.20 48.07
C LEU A 469 -24.56 7.68 49.47
N ALA A 470 -25.85 7.85 49.78
CA ALA A 470 -26.43 7.30 50.98
C ALA A 470 -26.44 5.76 51.02
N LYS A 471 -26.81 5.12 49.91
CA LYS A 471 -26.79 3.65 49.74
C LYS A 471 -25.40 3.06 50.00
N TYR A 472 -24.35 3.69 49.46
CA TYR A 472 -22.97 3.19 49.56
C TYR A 472 -22.18 3.76 50.74
N LYS A 473 -22.81 4.57 51.62
CA LYS A 473 -22.20 5.24 52.81
C LYS A 473 -20.94 6.03 52.43
N ILE A 474 -21.01 6.82 51.33
CA ILE A 474 -19.96 7.69 50.86
C ILE A 474 -20.30 9.11 51.41
N GLU A 475 -19.51 9.62 52.30
CA GLU A 475 -19.65 10.98 52.86
C GLU A 475 -18.88 12.01 52.03
#